data_e7a7447ba9203cf006243c29091b05ea
#
_entry.id   e7a7447ba9203cf006243c29091b05ea
#
_cell.length_a   1.000
_cell.length_b   1.000
_cell.length_c   1.000
_cell.angle_alpha   90.00
_cell.angle_beta   90.00
_cell.angle_gamma   90.00
#
_symmetry.space_group_name_H-M   'P 1'
#
loop_
_entity.id
_entity.type
_entity.pdbx_description
1 polymer ?
#
loop_
_entity_poly.entity_id
_entity_poly.type
_entity_poly.pdbx_seq_one_letter_code
_entity_poly.pdbx_strand_id
1 'polypeptide(L)'
;MPIIGKLIRKTTALSFKRNAKKGIDYRHQLEALRTTLERAKNTKFGFVYSFHSILTKSDVVSQYQKMVPILDYDQFYEKWLKESINGVKDHTWKGRIKYYALSSGTTGSPSKRIPVTTEMIRSFQRV
;
A
#
# COMPACT_ATOMS: atom_id res chain seq x y z
N MET A 1 36.08 16.01 17.64
CA MET A 1 34.86 15.75 16.84
C MET A 1 33.82 14.81 17.46
N PRO A 2 33.56 14.81 18.79
CA PRO A 2 32.53 13.92 19.33
C PRO A 2 31.17 14.58 19.60
N ILE A 3 31.02 15.91 19.39
CA ILE A 3 29.81 16.64 19.81
C ILE A 3 28.65 16.47 18.81
N ILE A 4 28.96 16.49 17.52
CA ILE A 4 27.95 16.36 16.44
C ILE A 4 27.32 14.96 16.43
N GLY A 5 28.13 13.91 16.64
CA GLY A 5 27.63 12.54 16.72
C GLY A 5 26.70 12.27 17.93
N LYS A 6 26.99 12.93 19.08
CA LYS A 6 26.12 12.87 20.27
C LYS A 6 24.79 13.63 20.05
N LEU A 7 24.82 14.73 19.32
CA LEU A 7 23.63 15.53 19.00
C LEU A 7 22.72 14.77 18.05
N ILE A 8 23.27 14.17 16.99
CA ILE A 8 22.53 13.34 16.03
C ILE A 8 21.91 12.12 16.73
N ARG A 9 22.64 11.43 17.61
CA ARG A 9 22.11 10.31 18.39
C ARG A 9 20.98 10.72 19.34
N LYS A 10 21.06 11.90 19.96
CA LYS A 10 19.99 12.41 20.82
C LYS A 10 18.73 12.78 20.04
N THR A 11 18.88 13.44 18.90
CA THR A 11 17.73 13.85 18.07
C THR A 11 17.05 12.64 17.42
N THR A 12 17.81 11.66 16.93
CA THR A 12 17.24 10.42 16.39
C THR A 12 16.60 9.55 17.48
N ALA A 13 17.20 9.44 18.67
CA ALA A 13 16.60 8.70 19.78
C ALA A 13 15.32 9.36 20.32
N LEU A 14 15.25 10.70 20.33
CA LEU A 14 14.04 11.45 20.71
C LEU A 14 12.93 11.32 19.68
N SER A 15 13.26 11.37 18.38
CA SER A 15 12.27 11.15 17.31
C SER A 15 11.77 9.70 17.29
N PHE A 16 12.65 8.73 17.53
CA PHE A 16 12.29 7.32 17.63
C PHE A 16 11.38 7.05 18.85
N LYS A 17 11.71 7.61 20.03
CA LYS A 17 10.85 7.51 21.23
C LYS A 17 9.51 8.20 21.06
N ARG A 18 9.45 9.32 20.34
CA ARG A 18 8.19 10.05 20.06
C ARG A 18 7.32 9.28 19.06
N ASN A 19 7.91 8.63 18.07
CA ASN A 19 7.21 7.79 17.10
C ASN A 19 6.83 6.41 17.68
N ALA A 20 7.66 5.84 18.56
CA ALA A 20 7.32 4.58 19.25
C ALA A 20 6.22 4.76 20.31
N LYS A 21 6.05 5.95 20.89
CA LYS A 21 4.91 6.27 21.77
C LYS A 21 3.60 6.48 21.03
N LYS A 22 3.64 6.76 19.71
CA LYS A 22 2.48 6.63 18.81
C LYS A 22 2.42 5.17 18.35
N GLY A 23 2.09 4.26 19.24
CA GLY A 23 1.78 2.90 18.85
C GLY A 23 0.84 2.94 17.63
N ILE A 24 1.08 2.10 16.64
CA ILE A 24 0.18 1.98 15.48
C ILE A 24 -1.15 1.54 16.08
N ASP A 25 -2.00 2.52 16.37
CA ASP A 25 -3.33 2.28 16.92
C ASP A 25 -4.14 1.55 15.83
N TYR A 26 -4.82 0.51 16.20
CA TYR A 26 -5.77 -0.23 15.34
C TYR A 26 -6.70 0.72 14.56
N ARG A 27 -7.10 1.85 15.17
CA ARG A 27 -7.90 2.88 14.52
C ARG A 27 -7.21 3.47 13.28
N HIS A 28 -5.92 3.74 13.33
CA HIS A 28 -5.17 4.25 12.18
C HIS A 28 -5.06 3.22 11.06
N GLN A 29 -4.90 1.94 11.41
CA GLN A 29 -4.88 0.86 10.41
C GLN A 29 -6.25 0.70 9.76
N LEU A 30 -7.32 0.75 10.53
CA LEU A 30 -8.69 0.68 10.02
C LEU A 30 -9.02 1.88 9.13
N GLU A 31 -8.60 3.08 9.50
CA GLU A 31 -8.76 4.30 8.69
C GLU A 31 -7.97 4.19 7.38
N ALA A 32 -6.74 3.69 7.42
CA ALA A 32 -5.92 3.45 6.23
C ALA A 32 -6.58 2.43 5.29
N LEU A 33 -7.12 1.33 5.82
CA LEU A 33 -7.87 0.35 5.03
C LEU A 33 -9.10 1.00 4.39
N ARG A 34 -9.94 1.68 5.17
CA ARG A 34 -11.14 2.36 4.66
C ARG A 34 -10.79 3.37 3.55
N THR A 35 -9.76 4.19 3.77
CA THR A 35 -9.30 5.18 2.78
C THR A 35 -8.83 4.50 1.49
N THR A 36 -8.12 3.38 1.60
CA THR A 36 -7.65 2.61 0.45
C THR A 36 -8.81 2.02 -0.34
N LEU A 37 -9.77 1.39 0.34
CA LEU A 37 -10.97 0.82 -0.28
C LEU A 37 -11.82 1.93 -0.95
N GLU A 38 -11.99 3.07 -0.28
CA GLU A 38 -12.75 4.20 -0.81
C GLU A 38 -12.16 4.74 -2.12
N ARG A 39 -10.83 4.83 -2.19
CA ARG A 39 -10.13 5.25 -3.41
C ARG A 39 -10.19 4.24 -4.54
N ALA A 40 -10.20 2.95 -4.21
CA ALA A 40 -10.18 1.87 -5.19
C ALA A 40 -11.58 1.31 -5.53
N LYS A 41 -12.65 1.73 -4.85
CA LYS A 41 -13.99 1.14 -5.02
C LYS A 41 -14.54 1.22 -6.44
N ASN A 42 -14.16 2.23 -7.21
CA ASN A 42 -14.61 2.42 -8.59
C ASN A 42 -13.64 1.83 -9.63
N THR A 43 -12.63 1.07 -9.20
CA THR A 43 -11.77 0.31 -10.10
C THR A 43 -12.39 -1.04 -10.42
N LYS A 44 -11.89 -1.71 -11.47
CA LYS A 44 -12.33 -3.08 -11.79
C LYS A 44 -12.06 -4.04 -10.62
N PHE A 45 -10.90 -3.90 -9.96
CA PHE A 45 -10.56 -4.67 -8.76
C PHE A 45 -11.57 -4.42 -7.63
N GLY A 46 -11.85 -3.16 -7.32
CA GLY A 46 -12.80 -2.79 -6.28
C GLY A 46 -14.22 -3.25 -6.56
N PHE A 47 -14.63 -3.24 -7.82
CA PHE A 47 -15.92 -3.75 -8.25
C PHE A 47 -16.03 -5.27 -8.08
N VAL A 48 -15.04 -6.02 -8.58
CA VAL A 48 -15.02 -7.49 -8.51
C VAL A 48 -15.04 -7.99 -7.06
N TYR A 49 -14.33 -7.30 -6.17
CA TYR A 49 -14.27 -7.65 -4.74
C TYR A 49 -15.24 -6.86 -3.86
N SER A 50 -16.23 -6.19 -4.48
CA SER A 50 -17.37 -5.56 -3.79
C SER A 50 -16.96 -4.53 -2.72
N PHE A 51 -15.98 -3.68 -3.01
CA PHE A 51 -15.47 -2.67 -2.06
C PHE A 51 -16.58 -1.71 -1.58
N HIS A 52 -17.54 -1.37 -2.42
CA HIS A 52 -18.72 -0.61 -2.01
C HIS A 52 -19.48 -1.30 -0.87
N SER A 53 -19.75 -2.61 -1.02
CA SER A 53 -20.45 -3.38 0.00
C SER A 53 -19.64 -3.51 1.28
N ILE A 54 -18.34 -3.77 1.17
CA ILE A 54 -17.43 -3.87 2.33
C ILE A 54 -17.47 -2.59 3.15
N LEU A 55 -17.41 -1.42 2.51
CA LEU A 55 -17.39 -0.12 3.16
C LEU A 55 -18.66 0.21 3.97
N THR A 56 -19.80 -0.41 3.63
CA THR A 56 -21.07 -0.20 4.35
C THR A 56 -21.20 -1.08 5.61
N LYS A 57 -20.29 -2.04 5.80
CA LYS A 57 -20.36 -2.94 6.96
C LYS A 57 -19.71 -2.34 8.20
N SER A 58 -20.20 -2.73 9.36
CA SER A 58 -19.62 -2.34 10.65
C SER A 58 -18.21 -2.92 10.83
N ASP A 59 -18.01 -4.19 10.46
CA ASP A 59 -16.71 -4.87 10.50
C ASP A 59 -16.10 -4.97 9.09
N VAL A 60 -15.48 -3.89 8.68
CA VAL A 60 -14.81 -3.77 7.37
C VAL A 60 -13.66 -4.77 7.21
N VAL A 61 -12.90 -5.02 8.29
CA VAL A 61 -11.73 -5.91 8.26
C VAL A 61 -12.15 -7.34 7.96
N SER A 62 -13.11 -7.87 8.71
CA SER A 62 -13.62 -9.24 8.50
C SER A 62 -14.25 -9.39 7.12
N GLN A 63 -15.00 -8.40 6.66
CA GLN A 63 -15.60 -8.45 5.31
C GLN A 63 -14.53 -8.41 4.21
N TYR A 64 -13.51 -7.55 4.36
CA TYR A 64 -12.39 -7.49 3.42
C TYR A 64 -11.67 -8.85 3.33
N GLN A 65 -11.36 -9.46 4.47
CA GLN A 65 -10.69 -10.78 4.53
C GLN A 65 -11.52 -11.89 3.88
N LYS A 66 -12.85 -11.83 3.95
CA LYS A 66 -13.74 -12.81 3.30
C LYS A 66 -13.86 -12.61 1.80
N MET A 67 -13.87 -11.36 1.34
CA MET A 67 -14.15 -11.03 -0.06
C MET A 67 -12.91 -10.98 -0.94
N VAL A 68 -11.76 -10.61 -0.38
CA VAL A 68 -10.51 -10.43 -1.13
C VAL A 68 -9.58 -11.62 -0.86
N PRO A 69 -9.29 -12.44 -1.89
CA PRO A 69 -8.42 -13.59 -1.71
C PRO A 69 -6.97 -13.17 -1.50
N ILE A 70 -6.23 -14.00 -0.79
CA ILE A 70 -4.77 -13.92 -0.73
C ILE A 70 -4.22 -14.50 -2.04
N LEU A 71 -3.43 -13.69 -2.75
CA LEU A 71 -2.79 -14.08 -4.01
C LEU A 71 -1.28 -13.96 -3.85
N ASP A 72 -0.54 -14.91 -4.43
CA ASP A 72 0.88 -14.70 -4.65
C ASP A 72 1.12 -13.69 -5.79
N TYR A 73 2.39 -13.33 -6.03
CA TYR A 73 2.70 -12.32 -7.04
C TYR A 73 2.29 -12.76 -8.45
N ASP A 74 2.54 -14.00 -8.82
CA ASP A 74 2.30 -14.49 -10.18
C ASP A 74 0.80 -14.57 -10.47
N GLN A 75 0.00 -15.03 -9.51
CA GLN A 75 -1.45 -15.00 -9.56
C GLN A 75 -1.99 -13.57 -9.68
N PHE A 76 -1.44 -12.64 -8.86
CA PHE A 76 -1.83 -11.24 -8.92
C PHE A 76 -1.40 -10.58 -10.24
N TYR A 77 -0.21 -10.89 -10.74
CA TYR A 77 0.30 -10.39 -12.01
C TYR A 77 -0.61 -10.77 -13.16
N GLU A 78 -0.89 -12.05 -13.34
CA GLU A 78 -1.70 -12.54 -14.45
C GLU A 78 -3.15 -12.04 -14.38
N LYS A 79 -3.73 -12.02 -13.20
CA LYS A 79 -5.14 -11.65 -13.03
C LYS A 79 -5.38 -10.14 -13.07
N TRP A 80 -4.44 -9.35 -12.56
CA TRP A 80 -4.67 -7.93 -12.29
C TRP A 80 -3.60 -6.98 -12.81
N LEU A 81 -2.33 -7.29 -12.56
CA LEU A 81 -1.26 -6.31 -12.74
C LEU A 81 -0.91 -6.12 -14.22
N LYS A 82 -1.00 -7.16 -15.01
CA LYS A 82 -0.69 -7.18 -16.44
C LYS A 82 -1.47 -6.10 -17.22
N GLU A 83 -2.77 -6.01 -16.99
CA GLU A 83 -3.62 -5.01 -17.61
C GLU A 83 -3.28 -3.58 -17.16
N SER A 84 -2.95 -3.40 -15.88
CA SER A 84 -2.47 -2.12 -15.35
C SER A 84 -1.15 -1.69 -15.99
N ILE A 85 -0.22 -2.63 -16.22
CA ILE A 85 1.06 -2.40 -16.92
C ILE A 85 0.80 -2.03 -18.39
N ASN A 86 -0.17 -2.64 -19.03
CA ASN A 86 -0.59 -2.31 -20.41
C ASN A 86 -1.30 -0.95 -20.50
N GLY A 87 -1.44 -0.25 -19.38
CA GLY A 87 -1.95 1.11 -19.33
C GLY A 87 -3.47 1.22 -19.21
N VAL A 88 -4.15 0.15 -18.87
CA VAL A 88 -5.60 0.18 -18.57
C VAL A 88 -5.84 1.04 -17.34
N LYS A 89 -6.72 2.04 -17.48
CA LYS A 89 -7.10 2.94 -16.38
C LYS A 89 -8.09 2.25 -15.45
N ASP A 90 -8.09 2.67 -14.21
CA ASP A 90 -9.06 2.23 -13.20
C ASP A 90 -9.17 0.71 -13.06
N HIS A 91 -8.06 0.00 -13.29
CA HIS A 91 -8.03 -1.46 -13.23
C HIS A 91 -7.79 -1.94 -11.79
N THR A 92 -6.60 -1.71 -11.24
CA THR A 92 -6.27 -2.04 -9.85
C THR A 92 -6.29 -0.82 -8.93
N TRP A 93 -6.04 0.37 -9.48
CA TRP A 93 -6.05 1.64 -8.78
C TRP A 93 -6.68 2.72 -9.64
N LYS A 94 -7.15 3.79 -9.00
CA LYS A 94 -7.79 4.92 -9.68
C LYS A 94 -6.82 5.60 -10.68
N GLY A 95 -7.26 5.78 -11.88
CA GLY A 95 -6.48 6.36 -12.97
C GLY A 95 -5.51 5.36 -13.60
N ARG A 96 -4.47 5.87 -14.25
CA ARG A 96 -3.39 5.07 -14.85
C ARG A 96 -2.20 5.04 -13.91
N ILE A 97 -1.68 3.86 -13.63
CA ILE A 97 -0.40 3.69 -12.93
C ILE A 97 0.73 4.01 -13.91
N LYS A 98 1.53 5.03 -13.60
CA LYS A 98 2.60 5.53 -14.47
C LYS A 98 3.96 4.94 -14.15
N TYR A 99 4.20 4.57 -12.89
CA TYR A 99 5.49 4.15 -12.40
C TYR A 99 5.43 2.77 -11.77
N TYR A 100 6.48 2.00 -12.02
CA TYR A 100 6.67 0.67 -11.44
C TYR A 100 8.08 0.56 -10.91
N ALA A 101 8.23 0.24 -9.64
CA ALA A 101 9.51 -0.13 -9.07
C ALA A 101 9.86 -1.58 -9.46
N LEU A 102 11.13 -1.84 -9.69
CA LEU A 102 11.62 -3.19 -9.92
C LEU A 102 12.21 -3.73 -8.62
N SER A 103 11.74 -4.88 -8.18
CA SER A 103 12.41 -5.57 -7.08
C SER A 103 13.74 -6.14 -7.56
N SER A 104 14.74 -6.19 -6.66
CA SER A 104 15.96 -6.95 -6.93
C SER A 104 15.58 -8.43 -7.08
N GLY A 105 15.74 -8.98 -8.28
CA GLY A 105 15.61 -10.42 -8.48
C GLY A 105 16.74 -11.14 -7.72
N THR A 106 16.40 -12.20 -7.01
CA THR A 106 17.41 -13.16 -6.56
C THR A 106 17.95 -13.90 -7.78
N THR A 107 19.18 -14.43 -7.71
CA THR A 107 19.82 -15.15 -8.80
C THR A 107 18.88 -16.20 -9.40
N GLY A 108 18.45 -15.99 -10.65
CA GLY A 108 17.55 -16.90 -11.37
C GLY A 108 16.05 -16.57 -11.35
N SER A 109 15.61 -15.53 -10.62
CA SER A 109 14.21 -15.09 -10.66
C SER A 109 14.07 -13.74 -11.38
N PRO A 110 13.08 -13.56 -12.27
CA PRO A 110 12.86 -12.26 -12.92
C PRO A 110 12.47 -11.20 -11.90
N SER A 111 12.90 -9.96 -12.14
CA SER A 111 12.50 -8.81 -11.31
C SER A 111 10.99 -8.62 -11.35
N LYS A 112 10.39 -8.44 -10.18
CA LYS A 112 8.95 -8.17 -10.05
C LYS A 112 8.67 -6.67 -10.21
N ARG A 113 7.59 -6.34 -10.88
CA ARG A 113 7.12 -4.96 -11.03
C ARG A 113 6.13 -4.63 -9.92
N ILE A 114 6.44 -3.60 -9.16
CA ILE A 114 5.60 -3.13 -8.04
C ILE A 114 5.00 -1.79 -8.45
N PRO A 115 3.68 -1.64 -8.54
CA PRO A 115 3.05 -0.39 -8.92
C PRO A 115 3.32 0.69 -7.87
N VAL A 116 3.68 1.89 -8.36
CA VAL A 116 3.94 3.06 -7.51
C VAL A 116 2.94 4.14 -7.85
N THR A 117 2.05 4.43 -6.92
CA THR A 117 1.02 5.47 -7.08
C THR A 117 1.52 6.83 -6.58
N THR A 118 0.89 7.89 -7.03
CA THR A 118 1.19 9.25 -6.55
C THR A 118 0.95 9.38 -5.04
N GLU A 119 -0.07 8.71 -4.52
CA GLU A 119 -0.38 8.67 -3.09
C GLU A 119 0.73 7.98 -2.29
N MET A 120 1.28 6.89 -2.83
CA MET A 120 2.41 6.18 -2.22
C MET A 120 3.65 7.08 -2.19
N ILE A 121 3.98 7.78 -3.28
CA ILE A 121 5.09 8.74 -3.31
C ILE A 121 4.89 9.83 -2.26
N ARG A 122 3.69 10.42 -2.17
CA ARG A 122 3.38 11.45 -1.18
C ARG A 122 3.48 10.94 0.26
N SER A 123 3.15 9.67 0.51
CA SER A 123 3.28 9.10 1.86
C SER A 123 4.73 8.99 2.32
N PHE A 124 5.65 8.68 1.40
CA PHE A 124 7.09 8.65 1.70
C PHE A 124 7.69 10.05 1.94
N GLN A 125 7.12 11.10 1.36
CA GLN A 125 7.61 12.48 1.54
C GLN A 125 7.17 13.12 2.86
N ARG A 126 6.24 12.50 3.61
CA ARG A 126 5.71 13.01 4.88
C ARG A 126 6.40 12.45 6.13
N VAL A 127 7.48 11.71 5.95
CA VAL A 127 8.26 11.08 7.06
C VAL A 127 9.36 12.02 7.53
#